data_1994f385df4522f87761dcc67afa0ac6
#
_entry.id   1994f385df4522f87761dcc67afa0ac6
#
_cell.length_a   1.000
_cell.length_b   1.000
_cell.length_c   1.000
_cell.angle_alpha   90.00
_cell.angle_beta   90.00
_cell.angle_gamma   90.00
#
_symmetry.space_group_name_H-M   'P 1'
#
loop_
_entity.id
_entity.type
_entity.pdbx_description
1 polymer ?
#
loop_
_entity_poly.entity_id
_entity_poly.type
_entity_poly.pdbx_seq_one_letter_code
_entity_poly.pdbx_strand_id
1 'polypeptide(L)'
;MIRLEKYRVWLLLAVLTIFGTASFASCSSNEDNATEQRKKSTIADIVWAFCQANPGGFTLDIRTMTVPTEGIAVSYAATQNSHSRDQLHKVVSHALQHDGYVGGWYNSEDGFYYFDSTKLFPENDLKGAIQFGKENGQSSVFILSTSTDLPIYGRVAAILDRGTILFGTTGDYRPLSFCEADGTYWGFGIEMAKEIAKRIGVGVEFIKTSWPTLTADVLAEPQLFDLAIGGITITDTRRETMLMSEGYLANGKTILCRASEADRYKSLADIDKPDVTVMVNPGGLNEQFANKNLTHAKIIVHQKNEEIPTLVAEGAADVMITEITEAPYYVKTDTRLAAPLLNAPFTHGEIGVLMQKGQEDLLQIVNNVIRQMKSDGSLRKLHKKYGLVYAYSRSTF
;
A
#
# COMPACT_ATOMS: atom_id res chain seq x y z
N MET A 1 -19.18 -0.77 12.18
CA MET A 1 -20.06 0.18 11.47
C MET A 1 -21.40 0.47 12.19
N ILE A 2 -22.02 -0.49 12.86
CA ILE A 2 -23.34 -0.32 13.53
C ILE A 2 -23.29 0.52 14.82
N ARG A 3 -22.13 0.70 15.47
CA ARG A 3 -22.00 1.49 16.72
C ARG A 3 -21.91 3.01 16.49
N LEU A 4 -21.40 3.45 15.35
CA LEU A 4 -21.19 4.88 15.04
C LEU A 4 -22.50 5.65 14.77
N GLU A 5 -23.53 5.02 14.21
CA GLU A 5 -24.82 5.69 13.94
C GLU A 5 -25.60 6.03 15.21
N LYS A 6 -25.53 5.21 16.25
CA LYS A 6 -26.21 5.48 17.53
C LYS A 6 -25.68 6.74 18.21
N TYR A 7 -24.37 7.01 18.11
CA TYR A 7 -23.75 8.19 18.73
C TYR A 7 -23.99 9.48 17.93
N ARG A 8 -24.16 9.40 16.61
CA ARG A 8 -24.57 10.55 15.79
C ARG A 8 -25.92 11.14 16.23
N VAL A 9 -26.87 10.29 16.57
CA VAL A 9 -28.21 10.71 16.99
C VAL A 9 -28.18 11.37 18.40
N TRP A 10 -27.37 10.85 19.31
CA TRP A 10 -27.25 11.41 20.66
C TRP A 10 -26.47 12.74 20.68
N LEU A 11 -25.45 12.89 19.87
CA LEU A 11 -24.70 14.14 19.75
C LEU A 11 -25.56 15.26 19.15
N LEU A 12 -26.36 14.95 18.12
CA LEU A 12 -27.32 15.88 17.53
C LEU A 12 -28.44 16.30 18.51
N LEU A 13 -28.92 15.39 19.36
CA LEU A 13 -29.92 15.72 20.40
C LEU A 13 -29.35 16.59 21.54
N ALA A 14 -28.10 16.36 21.94
CA ALA A 14 -27.43 17.19 22.94
C ALA A 14 -27.14 18.60 22.42
N VAL A 15 -26.84 18.76 21.15
CA VAL A 15 -26.61 20.07 20.51
C VAL A 15 -27.90 20.84 20.31
N LEU A 16 -28.99 20.16 19.94
CA LEU A 16 -30.31 20.79 19.73
C LEU A 16 -30.99 21.31 21.05
N THR A 17 -30.69 20.70 22.20
CA THR A 17 -31.20 21.17 23.50
C THR A 17 -30.46 22.38 24.04
N ILE A 18 -29.25 22.69 23.57
CA ILE A 18 -28.44 23.82 24.03
C ILE A 18 -28.70 25.10 23.22
N PHE A 19 -29.24 25.00 22.00
CA PHE A 19 -29.47 26.17 21.12
C PHE A 19 -30.92 26.71 21.11
N GLY A 20 -31.80 26.17 21.89
CA GLY A 20 -33.21 26.55 21.91
C GLY A 20 -33.57 27.47 23.05
N THR A 21 -33.06 28.67 23.17
CA THR A 21 -33.64 29.90 23.73
C THR A 21 -32.53 30.92 24.03
N ALA A 22 -32.25 31.79 23.12
CA ALA A 22 -31.61 33.08 23.43
C ALA A 22 -32.31 34.19 22.67
N SER A 23 -33.18 34.92 23.39
CA SER A 23 -33.74 36.19 22.93
C SER A 23 -32.63 37.25 22.91
N PHE A 24 -32.62 38.04 21.85
CA PHE A 24 -31.69 39.15 21.65
C PHE A 24 -31.93 40.26 22.69
N ALA A 25 -30.90 40.61 23.43
CA ALA A 25 -30.74 41.91 24.06
C ALA A 25 -29.30 42.39 23.92
N SER A 26 -29.11 43.56 23.35
CA SER A 26 -27.88 44.28 23.13
C SER A 26 -27.26 44.71 24.45
N CYS A 27 -25.96 44.49 24.69
CA CYS A 27 -24.99 45.45 25.27
C CYS A 27 -23.68 44.81 25.74
N SER A 28 -22.60 45.53 25.44
CA SER A 28 -21.26 45.56 26.06
C SER A 28 -20.27 44.40 25.86
N SER A 29 -19.00 44.78 25.62
CA SER A 29 -17.83 43.91 25.37
C SER A 29 -17.54 42.86 26.48
N ASN A 30 -18.11 43.00 27.65
CA ASN A 30 -17.96 42.04 28.76
C ASN A 30 -18.95 40.87 28.68
N GLU A 31 -20.12 41.07 28.07
CA GLU A 31 -21.10 39.99 27.86
C GLU A 31 -20.71 39.09 26.70
N ASP A 32 -20.11 39.66 25.66
CA ASP A 32 -19.59 38.90 24.52
C ASP A 32 -18.44 37.98 24.96
N ASN A 33 -17.51 38.46 25.80
CA ASN A 33 -16.43 37.64 26.37
C ASN A 33 -16.97 36.54 27.29
N ALA A 34 -17.95 36.82 28.14
CA ALA A 34 -18.56 35.81 29.01
C ALA A 34 -19.32 34.73 28.22
N THR A 35 -19.98 35.11 27.15
CA THR A 35 -20.70 34.19 26.24
C THR A 35 -19.74 33.30 25.46
N GLU A 36 -18.64 33.86 24.95
CA GLU A 36 -17.60 33.09 24.28
C GLU A 36 -16.87 32.12 25.22
N GLN A 37 -16.60 32.55 26.46
CA GLN A 37 -16.00 31.70 27.49
C GLN A 37 -16.94 30.52 27.86
N ARG A 38 -18.23 30.77 28.01
CA ARG A 38 -19.24 29.71 28.24
C ARG A 38 -19.32 28.73 27.07
N LYS A 39 -19.28 29.21 25.83
CA LYS A 39 -19.27 28.38 24.62
C LYS A 39 -18.03 27.48 24.58
N LYS A 40 -16.85 28.01 24.89
CA LYS A 40 -15.58 27.24 24.95
C LYS A 40 -15.65 26.19 26.07
N SER A 41 -16.20 26.50 27.23
CA SER A 41 -16.40 25.56 28.32
C SER A 41 -17.32 24.39 27.91
N THR A 42 -18.45 24.69 27.27
CA THR A 42 -19.39 23.67 26.80
C THR A 42 -18.74 22.75 25.73
N ILE A 43 -17.94 23.30 24.81
CA ILE A 43 -17.22 22.50 23.81
C ILE A 43 -16.20 21.58 24.50
N ALA A 44 -15.44 22.08 25.49
CA ALA A 44 -14.48 21.26 26.22
C ALA A 44 -15.16 20.10 26.97
N ASP A 45 -16.33 20.33 27.54
CA ASP A 45 -17.11 19.26 28.21
C ASP A 45 -17.57 18.17 27.19
N ILE A 46 -18.01 18.57 26.01
CA ILE A 46 -18.37 17.64 24.93
C ILE A 46 -17.16 16.83 24.48
N VAL A 47 -16.01 17.48 24.24
CA VAL A 47 -14.78 16.80 23.83
C VAL A 47 -14.30 15.83 24.91
N TRP A 48 -14.39 16.22 26.18
CA TRP A 48 -14.05 15.32 27.29
C TRP A 48 -14.92 14.06 27.32
N ALA A 49 -16.23 14.22 27.23
CA ALA A 49 -17.17 13.09 27.18
C ALA A 49 -16.93 12.22 25.94
N PHE A 50 -16.63 12.86 24.80
CA PHE A 50 -16.34 12.15 23.56
C PHE A 50 -15.05 11.31 23.68
N CYS A 51 -14.01 11.85 24.29
CA CYS A 51 -12.76 11.13 24.54
C CYS A 51 -12.96 9.88 25.41
N GLN A 52 -13.74 10.00 26.49
CA GLN A 52 -14.04 8.86 27.36
C GLN A 52 -14.80 7.74 26.63
N ALA A 53 -15.63 8.09 25.64
CA ALA A 53 -16.33 7.14 24.79
C ALA A 53 -15.47 6.54 23.68
N ASN A 54 -14.32 7.16 23.36
CA ASN A 54 -13.40 6.77 22.26
C ASN A 54 -11.94 6.71 22.75
N PRO A 55 -11.61 5.83 23.70
CA PRO A 55 -10.28 5.79 24.32
C PRO A 55 -9.16 5.40 23.34
N GLY A 56 -9.50 4.72 22.24
CA GLY A 56 -8.54 4.33 21.20
C GLY A 56 -8.04 5.48 20.32
N GLY A 57 -8.56 6.70 20.55
CA GLY A 57 -8.18 7.89 19.80
C GLY A 57 -9.28 8.41 18.88
N PHE A 58 -9.24 9.72 18.62
CA PHE A 58 -10.16 10.40 17.71
C PHE A 58 -9.57 11.69 17.15
N THR A 59 -10.14 12.15 16.04
CA THR A 59 -10.04 13.54 15.58
C THR A 59 -11.44 14.07 15.42
N LEU A 60 -11.78 15.20 16.04
CA LEU A 60 -13.11 15.80 16.08
C LEU A 60 -13.05 17.22 15.50
N ASP A 61 -13.88 17.53 14.51
CA ASP A 61 -14.18 18.91 14.15
C ASP A 61 -15.10 19.51 15.20
N ILE A 62 -14.59 20.42 16.04
CA ILE A 62 -15.33 21.03 17.15
C ILE A 62 -16.24 22.17 16.70
N ARG A 63 -16.23 22.57 15.45
CA ARG A 63 -17.16 23.55 14.88
C ARG A 63 -18.46 22.89 14.44
N THR A 64 -18.35 21.69 13.86
CA THR A 64 -19.48 20.92 13.31
C THR A 64 -19.85 19.72 14.17
N MET A 65 -19.03 19.35 15.15
CA MET A 65 -19.14 18.15 15.99
C MET A 65 -19.17 16.86 15.16
N THR A 66 -18.35 16.81 14.10
CA THR A 66 -18.24 15.64 13.22
C THR A 66 -16.84 15.03 13.30
N VAL A 67 -16.78 13.72 13.10
CA VAL A 67 -15.53 12.96 13.02
C VAL A 67 -15.16 12.82 11.55
N PRO A 68 -14.03 13.41 11.10
CA PRO A 68 -13.55 13.20 9.74
C PRO A 68 -13.08 11.75 9.56
N THR A 69 -13.38 11.17 8.41
CA THR A 69 -12.99 9.81 8.04
C THR A 69 -11.82 9.76 7.05
N GLU A 70 -11.45 10.91 6.51
CA GLU A 70 -10.38 11.07 5.52
C GLU A 70 -9.51 12.26 5.90
N GLY A 71 -8.26 12.25 5.45
CA GLY A 71 -7.27 13.29 5.69
C GLY A 71 -6.11 12.81 6.55
N ILE A 72 -5.12 13.70 6.73
CA ILE A 72 -3.93 13.47 7.54
C ILE A 72 -3.95 14.44 8.71
N ALA A 73 -4.09 13.90 9.92
CA ALA A 73 -4.14 14.67 11.14
C ALA A 73 -2.72 14.90 11.69
N VAL A 74 -2.40 16.17 12.01
CA VAL A 74 -1.11 16.56 12.56
C VAL A 74 -1.32 17.56 13.70
N SER A 75 -0.74 17.29 14.86
CA SER A 75 -0.91 18.12 16.05
C SER A 75 -0.04 19.36 16.02
N TYR A 76 -0.57 20.44 16.61
CA TYR A 76 0.18 21.69 16.86
C TYR A 76 1.06 21.59 18.11
N ALA A 77 2.30 22.04 18.03
CA ALA A 77 3.24 22.12 19.17
C ALA A 77 2.68 22.90 20.37
N ALA A 78 1.88 23.94 20.10
CA ALA A 78 1.35 24.83 21.12
C ALA A 78 0.45 24.16 22.17
N THR A 79 -0.10 22.97 21.85
CA THR A 79 -1.01 22.23 22.72
C THR A 79 -0.49 20.85 23.13
N GLN A 80 0.75 20.52 22.76
CA GLN A 80 1.38 19.25 23.14
C GLN A 80 1.35 19.00 24.66
N ASN A 81 1.26 17.72 25.03
CA ASN A 81 1.24 17.25 26.42
C ASN A 81 0.05 17.78 27.26
N SER A 82 -1.02 18.26 26.63
CA SER A 82 -2.25 18.62 27.33
C SER A 82 -2.99 17.35 27.71
N HIS A 83 -3.11 17.06 29.03
CA HIS A 83 -3.66 15.78 29.51
C HIS A 83 -4.71 15.93 30.64
N SER A 84 -5.17 17.12 30.92
CA SER A 84 -6.21 17.34 31.93
C SER A 84 -7.41 18.08 31.36
N ARG A 85 -8.55 17.99 32.07
CA ARG A 85 -9.75 18.73 31.68
C ARG A 85 -9.52 20.24 31.66
N ASP A 86 -8.72 20.77 32.59
CA ASP A 86 -8.40 22.19 32.62
C ASP A 86 -7.55 22.62 31.42
N GLN A 87 -6.58 21.77 31.01
CA GLN A 87 -5.76 22.02 29.82
C GLN A 87 -6.56 21.88 28.53
N LEU A 88 -7.64 21.08 28.52
CA LEU A 88 -8.52 20.93 27.36
C LEU A 88 -9.14 22.26 26.91
N HIS A 89 -9.41 23.20 27.84
CA HIS A 89 -9.88 24.55 27.48
C HIS A 89 -8.86 25.31 26.63
N LYS A 90 -7.57 25.13 26.90
CA LYS A 90 -6.49 25.72 26.10
C LYS A 90 -6.48 25.09 24.69
N VAL A 91 -6.60 23.77 24.61
CA VAL A 91 -6.65 23.04 23.33
C VAL A 91 -7.84 23.48 22.49
N VAL A 92 -9.04 23.53 23.07
CA VAL A 92 -10.25 24.00 22.38
C VAL A 92 -10.12 25.44 21.90
N SER A 93 -9.55 26.32 22.75
CA SER A 93 -9.34 27.73 22.37
C SER A 93 -8.38 27.86 21.21
N HIS A 94 -7.28 27.08 21.20
CA HIS A 94 -6.31 27.07 20.12
C HIS A 94 -6.94 26.50 18.84
N ALA A 95 -7.65 25.39 18.92
CA ALA A 95 -8.30 24.76 17.77
C ALA A 95 -9.32 25.71 17.10
N LEU A 96 -10.14 26.43 17.88
CA LEU A 96 -11.10 27.40 17.35
C LEU A 96 -10.45 28.58 16.60
N GLN A 97 -9.25 28.97 17.00
CA GLN A 97 -8.48 30.03 16.37
C GLN A 97 -7.72 29.56 15.11
N HIS A 98 -7.58 28.23 14.92
CA HIS A 98 -6.86 27.62 13.80
C HIS A 98 -7.83 26.77 12.92
N ASP A 99 -7.60 25.47 12.82
CA ASP A 99 -8.31 24.62 11.86
C ASP A 99 -9.62 24.03 12.41
N GLY A 100 -9.87 24.13 13.72
CA GLY A 100 -11.11 23.66 14.34
C GLY A 100 -11.14 22.18 14.69
N TYR A 101 -10.01 21.48 14.62
CA TYR A 101 -9.92 20.08 14.98
C TYR A 101 -9.24 19.88 16.34
N VAL A 102 -9.75 18.92 17.10
CA VAL A 102 -9.16 18.42 18.33
C VAL A 102 -8.90 16.94 18.17
N GLY A 103 -7.66 16.52 18.35
CA GLY A 103 -7.26 15.14 18.52
C GLY A 103 -7.25 14.76 20.01
N GLY A 104 -7.47 13.49 20.31
CA GLY A 104 -7.32 12.97 21.66
C GLY A 104 -7.22 11.47 21.72
N TRP A 105 -6.56 10.96 22.75
CA TRP A 105 -6.36 9.54 22.98
C TRP A 105 -6.07 9.24 24.45
N TYR A 106 -6.31 8.02 24.88
CA TYR A 106 -6.00 7.55 26.23
C TYR A 106 -4.68 6.81 26.25
N ASN A 107 -3.74 7.25 27.10
CA ASN A 107 -2.50 6.55 27.34
C ASN A 107 -2.67 5.58 28.51
N SER A 108 -2.61 4.28 28.24
CA SER A 108 -2.75 3.23 29.24
C SER A 108 -1.53 3.09 30.17
N GLU A 109 -0.38 3.64 29.79
CA GLU A 109 0.84 3.57 30.59
C GLU A 109 0.80 4.51 31.79
N ASP A 110 0.26 5.71 31.60
CA ASP A 110 0.18 6.75 32.64
C ASP A 110 -1.26 7.03 33.12
N GLY A 111 -2.26 6.51 32.39
CA GLY A 111 -3.67 6.65 32.75
C GLY A 111 -4.30 8.00 32.42
N PHE A 112 -3.66 8.82 31.58
CA PHE A 112 -4.16 10.13 31.17
C PHE A 112 -4.80 10.12 29.79
N TYR A 113 -5.77 11.01 29.59
CA TYR A 113 -6.27 11.39 28.28
C TYR A 113 -5.46 12.58 27.76
N TYR A 114 -4.86 12.42 26.61
CA TYR A 114 -4.10 13.46 25.92
C TYR A 114 -4.97 14.16 24.87
N PHE A 115 -4.75 15.45 24.68
CA PHE A 115 -5.48 16.29 23.75
C PHE A 115 -4.55 17.23 23.01
N ASP A 116 -4.77 17.35 21.69
CA ASP A 116 -4.05 18.28 20.85
C ASP A 116 -4.99 19.07 19.96
N SER A 117 -4.72 20.34 19.75
CA SER A 117 -5.25 21.05 18.60
C SER A 117 -4.57 20.50 17.34
N THR A 118 -5.37 20.16 16.34
CA THR A 118 -4.92 19.39 15.18
C THR A 118 -5.24 20.15 13.89
N LYS A 119 -4.33 20.07 12.93
CA LYS A 119 -4.54 20.47 11.54
C LYS A 119 -4.84 19.23 10.71
N LEU A 120 -5.82 19.33 9.81
CA LEU A 120 -6.18 18.26 8.89
C LEU A 120 -5.72 18.62 7.48
N PHE A 121 -4.81 17.83 6.92
CA PHE A 121 -4.35 17.94 5.55
C PHE A 121 -5.15 17.01 4.63
N PRO A 122 -5.32 17.35 3.34
CA PRO A 122 -5.81 16.40 2.34
C PRO A 122 -4.87 15.19 2.22
N GLU A 123 -5.39 14.00 1.94
CA GLU A 123 -4.56 12.78 1.83
C GLU A 123 -3.51 12.83 0.72
N ASN A 124 -3.74 13.63 -0.31
CA ASN A 124 -2.79 13.86 -1.39
C ASN A 124 -1.69 14.88 -1.06
N ASP A 125 -1.71 15.48 0.14
CA ASP A 125 -0.68 16.41 0.63
C ASP A 125 0.12 15.81 1.80
N LEU A 126 0.59 14.58 1.63
CA LEU A 126 1.42 13.90 2.62
C LEU A 126 2.73 14.66 2.90
N LYS A 127 3.30 15.28 1.86
CA LYS A 127 4.52 16.10 2.00
C LYS A 127 4.29 17.31 2.91
N GLY A 128 3.21 18.05 2.70
CA GLY A 128 2.84 19.20 3.54
C GLY A 128 2.55 18.78 4.98
N ALA A 129 1.86 17.65 5.18
CA ALA A 129 1.58 17.11 6.50
C ALA A 129 2.86 16.74 7.26
N ILE A 130 3.81 16.04 6.62
CA ILE A 130 5.10 15.68 7.23
C ILE A 130 5.93 16.93 7.54
N GLN A 131 5.98 17.89 6.61
CA GLN A 131 6.70 19.13 6.83
C GLN A 131 6.13 19.90 8.04
N PHE A 132 4.80 20.02 8.11
CA PHE A 132 4.13 20.65 9.25
C PHE A 132 4.40 19.88 10.56
N GLY A 133 4.42 18.54 10.51
CA GLY A 133 4.80 17.71 11.65
C GLY A 133 6.22 17.99 12.14
N LYS A 134 7.20 18.12 11.24
CA LYS A 134 8.58 18.50 11.56
C LYS A 134 8.64 19.87 12.23
N GLU A 135 7.93 20.87 11.69
CA GLU A 135 7.87 22.24 12.23
C GLU A 135 7.21 22.30 13.61
N ASN A 136 6.30 21.38 13.90
CA ASN A 136 5.60 21.28 15.19
C ASN A 136 6.22 20.24 16.14
N GLY A 137 7.41 19.67 15.82
CA GLY A 137 8.12 18.73 16.67
C GLY A 137 7.36 17.43 16.95
N GLN A 138 6.51 17.00 16.02
CA GLN A 138 5.78 15.75 16.11
C GLN A 138 6.71 14.56 15.82
N SER A 139 6.36 13.37 16.28
CA SER A 139 7.04 12.12 15.92
C SER A 139 6.43 11.47 14.69
N SER A 140 5.12 11.70 14.47
CA SER A 140 4.34 11.09 13.40
C SER A 140 3.20 11.98 12.94
N VAL A 141 2.58 11.59 11.83
CA VAL A 141 1.30 12.09 11.33
C VAL A 141 0.30 10.93 11.24
N PHE A 142 -1.00 11.18 11.40
CA PHE A 142 -2.00 10.13 11.41
C PHE A 142 -2.93 10.21 10.18
N ILE A 143 -2.92 9.16 9.34
CA ILE A 143 -3.77 9.05 8.16
C ILE A 143 -5.11 8.41 8.56
N LEU A 144 -6.19 9.18 8.48
CA LEU A 144 -7.49 8.80 9.02
C LEU A 144 -8.15 7.65 8.27
N SER A 145 -8.13 7.67 6.93
CA SER A 145 -8.80 6.66 6.08
C SER A 145 -8.28 5.25 6.28
N THR A 146 -7.02 5.12 6.69
CA THR A 146 -6.32 3.84 6.86
C THR A 146 -5.92 3.56 8.30
N SER A 147 -6.20 4.49 9.22
CA SER A 147 -5.78 4.44 10.63
C SER A 147 -4.27 4.17 10.75
N THR A 148 -3.47 4.86 9.93
CA THR A 148 -2.03 4.66 9.86
C THR A 148 -1.30 5.77 10.60
N ASP A 149 -0.50 5.41 11.60
CA ASP A 149 0.49 6.29 12.24
C ASP A 149 1.78 6.23 11.43
N LEU A 150 2.15 7.35 10.79
CA LEU A 150 3.29 7.43 9.89
C LEU A 150 4.39 8.31 10.49
N PRO A 151 5.60 7.77 10.75
CA PRO A 151 6.73 8.55 11.25
C PRO A 151 7.12 9.69 10.32
N ILE A 152 7.40 10.86 10.87
CA ILE A 152 7.89 12.03 10.10
C ILE A 152 9.38 11.95 9.73
N TYR A 153 10.10 11.01 10.33
CA TYR A 153 11.47 10.63 10.00
C TYR A 153 11.47 9.15 9.64
N GLY A 154 11.75 8.82 8.39
CA GLY A 154 11.73 7.45 7.91
C GLY A 154 11.96 7.40 6.41
N ARG A 155 11.72 6.23 5.80
CA ARG A 155 11.95 6.06 4.37
C ARG A 155 10.99 6.89 3.52
N VAL A 156 9.73 6.96 3.92
CA VAL A 156 8.72 7.78 3.23
C VAL A 156 9.09 9.26 3.24
N ALA A 157 9.51 9.79 4.40
CA ALA A 157 9.96 11.17 4.49
C ALA A 157 11.17 11.45 3.59
N ALA A 158 12.16 10.55 3.54
CA ALA A 158 13.32 10.67 2.66
C ALA A 158 12.95 10.65 1.17
N ILE A 159 11.97 9.83 0.77
CA ILE A 159 11.43 9.79 -0.59
C ILE A 159 10.71 11.12 -0.93
N LEU A 160 9.91 11.65 -0.01
CA LEU A 160 9.19 12.92 -0.21
C LEU A 160 10.16 14.11 -0.29
N ASP A 161 11.20 14.12 0.54
CA ASP A 161 12.24 15.16 0.51
C ASP A 161 13.02 15.12 -0.83
N ARG A 162 13.37 13.91 -1.32
CA ARG A 162 14.00 13.71 -2.63
C ARG A 162 13.05 14.03 -3.79
N GLY A 163 11.75 13.87 -3.62
CA GLY A 163 10.72 14.10 -4.63
C GLY A 163 10.60 12.99 -5.68
N THR A 164 11.28 11.87 -5.51
CA THR A 164 11.30 10.74 -6.45
C THR A 164 11.42 9.43 -5.67
N ILE A 165 10.64 8.41 -6.07
CA ILE A 165 10.78 7.04 -5.56
C ILE A 165 11.49 6.17 -6.60
N LEU A 166 12.46 5.36 -6.15
CA LEU A 166 13.29 4.50 -6.99
C LEU A 166 12.79 3.07 -6.92
N PHE A 167 12.45 2.48 -8.07
CA PHE A 167 12.00 1.10 -8.19
C PHE A 167 13.04 0.23 -8.90
N GLY A 168 13.55 -0.79 -8.19
CA GLY A 168 14.29 -1.89 -8.81
C GLY A 168 13.37 -2.78 -9.64
N THR A 169 13.75 -3.09 -10.89
CA THR A 169 12.98 -4.00 -11.75
C THR A 169 13.90 -4.71 -12.74
N THR A 170 13.59 -5.97 -13.10
CA THR A 170 14.44 -6.78 -13.97
C THR A 170 14.32 -6.39 -15.45
N GLY A 171 13.12 -5.94 -15.86
CA GLY A 171 12.88 -5.47 -17.23
C GLY A 171 12.94 -6.57 -18.31
N ASP A 172 12.77 -7.84 -17.92
CA ASP A 172 12.86 -9.02 -18.80
C ASP A 172 11.66 -9.98 -18.66
N TYR A 173 10.54 -9.49 -18.07
CA TYR A 173 9.41 -10.33 -17.66
C TYR A 173 8.07 -9.78 -18.17
N ARG A 174 7.75 -10.05 -19.46
CA ARG A 174 6.47 -9.65 -20.08
C ARG A 174 5.29 -10.46 -19.53
N PRO A 175 4.11 -9.88 -19.34
CA PRO A 175 3.76 -8.47 -19.50
C PRO A 175 3.91 -7.65 -18.20
N LEU A 176 4.67 -8.12 -17.20
CA LEU A 176 4.75 -7.52 -15.87
C LEU A 176 5.78 -6.39 -15.80
N SER A 177 6.98 -6.61 -16.35
CA SER A 177 8.05 -5.61 -16.45
C SER A 177 8.91 -5.90 -17.67
N PHE A 178 9.00 -4.96 -18.57
CA PHE A 178 9.87 -5.05 -19.73
C PHE A 178 10.55 -3.72 -20.01
N CYS A 179 11.84 -3.78 -20.39
CA CYS A 179 12.64 -2.65 -20.79
C CYS A 179 12.91 -2.73 -22.30
N GLU A 180 12.44 -1.75 -23.04
CA GLU A 180 12.70 -1.64 -24.48
C GLU A 180 14.17 -1.26 -24.75
N ALA A 181 14.61 -1.39 -25.98
CA ALA A 181 15.97 -1.07 -26.38
C ALA A 181 16.36 0.40 -26.18
N ASP A 182 15.38 1.30 -26.16
CA ASP A 182 15.56 2.74 -25.88
C ASP A 182 15.59 3.07 -24.37
N GLY A 183 15.47 2.07 -23.50
CA GLY A 183 15.44 2.22 -22.04
C GLY A 183 14.06 2.48 -21.46
N THR A 184 12.99 2.50 -22.28
CA THR A 184 11.62 2.70 -21.81
C THR A 184 11.10 1.45 -21.11
N TYR A 185 10.61 1.61 -19.87
CA TYR A 185 9.97 0.53 -19.12
C TYR A 185 8.46 0.54 -19.32
N TRP A 186 7.88 -0.66 -19.52
CA TRP A 186 6.45 -0.88 -19.56
C TRP A 186 6.06 -2.19 -18.90
N GLY A 187 4.77 -2.35 -18.60
CA GLY A 187 4.20 -3.56 -18.03
C GLY A 187 3.27 -3.26 -16.86
N PHE A 188 2.57 -4.30 -16.42
CA PHE A 188 1.63 -4.21 -15.30
C PHE A 188 2.30 -3.69 -14.01
N GLY A 189 3.48 -4.24 -13.65
CA GLY A 189 4.25 -3.81 -12.49
C GLY A 189 4.78 -2.37 -12.62
N ILE A 190 5.12 -1.97 -13.84
CA ILE A 190 5.56 -0.59 -14.13
C ILE A 190 4.40 0.41 -13.93
N GLU A 191 3.19 0.07 -14.37
CA GLU A 191 2.01 0.90 -14.13
C GLU A 191 1.63 0.93 -12.64
N MET A 192 1.78 -0.19 -11.92
CA MET A 192 1.63 -0.23 -10.46
C MET A 192 2.61 0.72 -9.78
N ALA A 193 3.89 0.71 -10.16
CA ALA A 193 4.91 1.61 -9.63
C ALA A 193 4.55 3.08 -9.86
N LYS A 194 4.11 3.42 -11.07
CA LYS A 194 3.66 4.78 -11.43
C LYS A 194 2.45 5.22 -10.60
N GLU A 195 1.50 4.32 -10.35
CA GLU A 195 0.32 4.64 -9.54
C GLU A 195 0.68 4.79 -8.04
N ILE A 196 1.61 3.97 -7.53
CA ILE A 196 2.16 4.13 -6.18
C ILE A 196 2.83 5.49 -6.03
N ALA A 197 3.75 5.84 -6.93
CA ALA A 197 4.45 7.13 -6.91
C ALA A 197 3.48 8.32 -6.98
N LYS A 198 2.49 8.24 -7.86
CA LYS A 198 1.44 9.26 -8.02
C LYS A 198 0.64 9.48 -6.75
N ARG A 199 0.22 8.40 -6.05
CA ARG A 199 -0.56 8.50 -4.82
C ARG A 199 0.25 8.99 -3.62
N ILE A 200 1.56 8.75 -3.64
CA ILE A 200 2.50 9.33 -2.66
C ILE A 200 2.78 10.81 -2.97
N GLY A 201 2.59 11.24 -4.22
CA GLY A 201 2.86 12.62 -4.66
C GLY A 201 4.30 12.87 -5.08
N VAL A 202 5.00 11.85 -5.62
CA VAL A 202 6.40 11.94 -6.06
C VAL A 202 6.60 11.44 -7.51
N GLY A 203 7.75 11.77 -8.09
CA GLY A 203 8.21 11.19 -9.35
C GLY A 203 8.59 9.72 -9.20
N VAL A 204 8.77 9.01 -10.33
CA VAL A 204 9.20 7.61 -10.37
C VAL A 204 10.43 7.45 -11.24
N GLU A 205 11.38 6.63 -10.79
CA GLU A 205 12.55 6.22 -11.56
C GLU A 205 12.74 4.71 -11.45
N PHE A 206 13.17 4.07 -12.53
CA PHE A 206 13.40 2.62 -12.58
C PHE A 206 14.89 2.32 -12.64
N ILE A 207 15.34 1.48 -11.72
CA ILE A 207 16.72 1.00 -11.61
C ILE A 207 16.75 -0.46 -12.07
N LYS A 208 17.60 -0.77 -13.04
CA LYS A 208 17.72 -2.14 -13.53
C LYS A 208 18.36 -3.05 -12.49
N THR A 209 17.74 -4.19 -12.23
CA THR A 209 18.29 -5.32 -11.48
C THR A 209 18.19 -6.60 -12.33
N SER A 210 18.46 -7.76 -11.76
CA SER A 210 18.31 -9.06 -12.42
C SER A 210 17.79 -10.11 -11.43
N TRP A 211 17.20 -11.20 -11.92
CA TRP A 211 16.73 -12.27 -11.04
C TRP A 211 17.84 -12.86 -10.15
N PRO A 212 19.07 -13.12 -10.67
CA PRO A 212 20.17 -13.60 -9.84
C PRO A 212 20.63 -12.62 -8.76
N THR A 213 20.56 -11.31 -9.00
CA THR A 213 21.08 -10.29 -8.08
C THR A 213 20.01 -9.63 -7.22
N LEU A 214 18.71 -9.85 -7.51
CA LEU A 214 17.58 -9.16 -6.88
C LEU A 214 17.69 -9.08 -5.34
N THR A 215 18.00 -10.19 -4.69
CA THR A 215 18.10 -10.22 -3.22
C THR A 215 19.28 -9.38 -2.73
N ALA A 216 20.43 -9.51 -3.38
CA ALA A 216 21.62 -8.73 -3.03
C ALA A 216 21.42 -7.23 -3.29
N ASP A 217 20.75 -6.88 -4.40
CA ASP A 217 20.48 -5.50 -4.78
C ASP A 217 19.47 -4.83 -3.83
N VAL A 218 18.45 -5.57 -3.36
CA VAL A 218 17.50 -5.07 -2.32
C VAL A 218 18.22 -4.83 -0.99
N LEU A 219 19.16 -5.70 -0.62
CA LEU A 219 19.90 -5.63 0.64
C LEU A 219 21.19 -4.80 0.57
N ALA A 220 21.47 -4.17 -0.57
CA ALA A 220 22.68 -3.39 -0.76
C ALA A 220 22.78 -2.18 0.19
N GLU A 221 23.99 -1.91 0.66
CA GLU A 221 24.33 -0.71 1.42
C GLU A 221 25.49 0.02 0.75
N PRO A 222 25.32 1.26 0.27
CA PRO A 222 24.07 2.05 0.29
C PRO A 222 22.99 1.45 -0.63
N GLN A 223 21.72 1.72 -0.30
CA GLN A 223 20.59 1.22 -1.08
C GLN A 223 20.63 1.70 -2.54
N LEU A 224 20.42 0.77 -3.47
CA LEU A 224 20.36 1.06 -4.90
C LEU A 224 18.99 1.64 -5.32
N PHE A 225 17.91 1.22 -4.65
CA PHE A 225 16.54 1.66 -4.90
C PHE A 225 15.71 1.52 -3.61
N ASP A 226 14.55 2.16 -3.55
CA ASP A 226 13.68 2.14 -2.37
C ASP A 226 12.95 0.80 -2.22
N LEU A 227 12.52 0.21 -3.33
CA LEU A 227 11.79 -1.06 -3.38
C LEU A 227 11.88 -1.70 -4.76
N ALA A 228 11.56 -2.99 -4.87
CA ALA A 228 11.57 -3.72 -6.13
C ALA A 228 10.16 -4.19 -6.54
N ILE A 229 9.87 -4.15 -7.86
CA ILE A 229 8.58 -4.49 -8.46
C ILE A 229 8.76 -5.16 -9.82
N GLY A 230 7.72 -5.86 -10.33
CA GLY A 230 7.75 -6.39 -11.70
C GLY A 230 7.68 -7.92 -11.77
N GLY A 231 6.82 -8.53 -10.97
CA GLY A 231 6.59 -9.98 -11.03
C GLY A 231 7.23 -10.76 -9.87
N ILE A 232 7.47 -10.07 -8.76
CA ILE A 232 8.12 -10.67 -7.59
C ILE A 232 7.10 -11.44 -6.76
N THR A 233 7.16 -12.78 -6.81
CA THR A 233 6.27 -13.64 -6.03
C THR A 233 6.56 -13.52 -4.54
N ILE A 234 5.51 -13.39 -3.74
CA ILE A 234 5.55 -13.40 -2.29
C ILE A 234 5.89 -14.82 -1.83
N THR A 235 6.95 -14.97 -1.03
CA THR A 235 7.36 -16.25 -0.42
C THR A 235 7.78 -16.03 1.03
N ASP A 236 7.64 -17.08 1.85
CA ASP A 236 8.08 -17.03 3.24
C ASP A 236 9.59 -16.77 3.34
N THR A 237 10.40 -17.41 2.49
CA THR A 237 11.85 -17.18 2.45
C THR A 237 12.22 -15.70 2.21
N ARG A 238 11.48 -15.00 1.33
CA ARG A 238 11.68 -13.56 1.14
C ARG A 238 11.27 -12.75 2.36
N ARG A 239 10.18 -13.14 3.04
CA ARG A 239 9.70 -12.49 4.26
C ARG A 239 10.63 -12.68 5.47
N GLU A 240 11.44 -13.74 5.49
CA GLU A 240 12.45 -13.96 6.55
C GLU A 240 13.52 -12.86 6.57
N THR A 241 13.95 -12.37 5.42
CA THR A 241 15.06 -11.43 5.28
C THR A 241 14.65 -10.03 4.81
N MET A 242 13.49 -9.88 4.20
CA MET A 242 13.00 -8.65 3.58
C MET A 242 11.54 -8.40 3.94
N LEU A 243 11.01 -7.23 3.59
CA LEU A 243 9.58 -6.91 3.68
C LEU A 243 8.91 -7.18 2.33
N MET A 244 7.69 -7.73 2.37
CA MET A 244 6.84 -7.94 1.21
C MET A 244 5.49 -7.27 1.45
N SER A 245 5.00 -6.54 0.46
CA SER A 245 3.65 -5.96 0.49
C SER A 245 2.56 -7.03 0.50
N GLU A 246 1.32 -6.59 0.66
CA GLU A 246 0.15 -7.38 0.28
C GLU A 246 0.20 -7.74 -1.20
N GLY A 247 -0.40 -8.90 -1.54
CA GLY A 247 -0.53 -9.33 -2.91
C GLY A 247 -1.49 -8.46 -3.72
N TYR A 248 -1.10 -8.18 -4.96
CA TYR A 248 -1.92 -7.40 -5.90
C TYR A 248 -2.22 -8.15 -7.20
N LEU A 249 -1.63 -9.33 -7.40
CA LEU A 249 -1.83 -10.17 -8.59
C LEU A 249 -1.63 -11.65 -8.20
N ALA A 250 -2.64 -12.48 -8.48
CA ALA A 250 -2.52 -13.92 -8.28
C ALA A 250 -1.47 -14.52 -9.24
N ASN A 251 -0.70 -15.47 -8.75
CA ASN A 251 0.37 -16.12 -9.48
C ASN A 251 0.47 -17.62 -9.18
N GLY A 252 1.17 -18.36 -10.04
CA GLY A 252 1.42 -19.79 -9.84
C GLY A 252 2.26 -20.35 -10.99
N LYS A 253 3.04 -21.38 -10.70
CA LYS A 253 3.88 -22.05 -11.70
C LYS A 253 3.04 -22.85 -12.68
N THR A 254 3.36 -22.69 -13.95
CA THR A 254 2.74 -23.40 -15.06
C THR A 254 3.80 -23.72 -16.12
N ILE A 255 3.38 -24.21 -17.26
CA ILE A 255 4.27 -24.45 -18.41
C ILE A 255 3.82 -23.69 -19.64
N LEU A 256 4.79 -23.42 -20.49
CA LEU A 256 4.59 -23.05 -21.89
C LEU A 256 5.22 -24.15 -22.75
N CYS A 257 4.51 -24.60 -23.76
CA CYS A 257 4.96 -25.63 -24.71
C CYS A 257 4.49 -25.32 -26.12
N ARG A 258 4.91 -26.13 -27.11
CA ARG A 258 4.34 -26.04 -28.46
C ARG A 258 2.85 -26.38 -28.45
N ALA A 259 2.04 -25.67 -29.24
CA ALA A 259 0.59 -25.87 -29.33
C ALA A 259 0.24 -27.29 -29.83
N SER A 260 1.05 -27.84 -30.75
CA SER A 260 0.91 -29.20 -31.26
C SER A 260 1.14 -30.30 -30.20
N GLU A 261 1.76 -29.95 -29.06
CA GLU A 261 2.09 -30.92 -28.00
C GLU A 261 1.33 -30.61 -26.69
N ALA A 262 0.41 -29.67 -26.69
CA ALA A 262 -0.34 -29.28 -25.50
C ALA A 262 -1.06 -30.46 -24.81
N ASP A 263 -1.51 -31.45 -25.58
CA ASP A 263 -2.14 -32.66 -25.03
C ASP A 263 -1.18 -33.65 -24.37
N ARG A 264 0.12 -33.51 -24.62
CA ARG A 264 1.17 -34.36 -24.05
C ARG A 264 1.48 -33.98 -22.61
N TYR A 265 1.31 -32.70 -22.22
CA TYR A 265 1.77 -32.15 -20.94
C TYR A 265 0.57 -31.73 -20.09
N LYS A 266 0.03 -32.62 -19.27
CA LYS A 266 -1.15 -32.40 -18.40
C LYS A 266 -0.78 -32.39 -16.90
N SER A 267 0.44 -32.77 -16.56
CA SER A 267 0.90 -32.89 -15.18
C SER A 267 2.41 -32.68 -15.06
N LEU A 268 2.91 -32.55 -13.81
CA LEU A 268 4.33 -32.52 -13.54
C LEU A 268 5.02 -33.82 -13.98
N ALA A 269 4.38 -34.97 -13.81
CA ALA A 269 4.89 -36.27 -14.23
C ALA A 269 5.06 -36.42 -15.74
N ASP A 270 4.30 -35.65 -16.53
CA ASP A 270 4.43 -35.67 -17.99
C ASP A 270 5.65 -34.93 -18.49
N ILE A 271 6.12 -33.94 -17.71
CA ILE A 271 7.32 -33.16 -18.02
C ILE A 271 8.58 -33.67 -17.33
N ASP A 272 8.48 -34.45 -16.25
CA ASP A 272 9.62 -35.08 -15.56
C ASP A 272 9.99 -36.42 -16.20
N LYS A 273 10.38 -36.42 -17.47
CA LYS A 273 10.80 -37.61 -18.21
C LYS A 273 12.17 -37.41 -18.85
N PRO A 274 13.00 -38.47 -19.00
CA PRO A 274 14.35 -38.37 -19.57
C PRO A 274 14.42 -37.84 -21.01
N ASP A 275 13.33 -37.96 -21.75
CA ASP A 275 13.20 -37.49 -23.14
C ASP A 275 12.60 -36.07 -23.24
N VAL A 276 12.31 -35.41 -22.11
CA VAL A 276 11.79 -34.04 -22.04
C VAL A 276 12.87 -33.04 -21.65
N THR A 277 13.01 -32.00 -22.47
CA THR A 277 13.89 -30.87 -22.21
C THR A 277 13.09 -29.70 -21.67
N VAL A 278 13.45 -29.24 -20.46
CA VAL A 278 12.80 -28.14 -19.74
C VAL A 278 13.72 -26.94 -19.70
N MET A 279 13.28 -25.77 -20.16
CA MET A 279 14.07 -24.55 -20.15
C MET A 279 13.57 -23.57 -19.09
N VAL A 280 14.50 -22.92 -18.39
CA VAL A 280 14.25 -21.94 -17.33
C VAL A 280 15.23 -20.78 -17.42
N ASN A 281 14.85 -19.62 -16.87
CA ASN A 281 15.76 -18.48 -16.67
C ASN A 281 16.58 -18.66 -15.38
N PRO A 282 17.81 -18.09 -15.31
CA PRO A 282 18.68 -18.26 -14.14
C PRO A 282 18.22 -17.44 -12.92
N GLY A 283 18.52 -17.96 -11.72
CA GLY A 283 18.44 -17.25 -10.43
C GLY A 283 17.03 -16.98 -9.90
N GLY A 284 15.99 -17.31 -10.69
CA GLY A 284 14.61 -17.08 -10.33
C GLY A 284 13.90 -18.28 -9.70
N LEU A 285 12.64 -18.07 -9.29
CA LEU A 285 11.81 -19.13 -8.73
C LEU A 285 11.45 -20.23 -9.78
N ASN A 286 11.57 -19.95 -11.07
CA ASN A 286 11.35 -20.96 -12.11
C ASN A 286 12.46 -22.01 -12.10
N GLU A 287 13.71 -21.58 -12.04
CA GLU A 287 14.86 -22.49 -11.91
C GLU A 287 14.80 -23.29 -10.60
N GLN A 288 14.52 -22.61 -9.48
CA GLN A 288 14.37 -23.29 -8.17
C GLN A 288 13.26 -24.33 -8.21
N PHE A 289 12.12 -24.02 -8.84
CA PHE A 289 11.01 -24.97 -8.97
C PHE A 289 11.40 -26.16 -9.83
N ALA A 290 12.03 -25.95 -10.98
CA ALA A 290 12.48 -27.03 -11.85
C ALA A 290 13.48 -27.94 -11.12
N ASN A 291 14.53 -27.40 -10.52
CA ASN A 291 15.56 -28.15 -9.82
C ASN A 291 15.00 -28.95 -8.61
N LYS A 292 13.96 -28.43 -7.95
CA LYS A 292 13.34 -29.10 -6.81
C LYS A 292 12.43 -30.25 -7.20
N ASN A 293 11.71 -30.11 -8.33
CA ASN A 293 10.58 -30.98 -8.66
C ASN A 293 10.80 -31.89 -9.88
N LEU A 294 11.84 -31.62 -10.66
CA LEU A 294 12.15 -32.42 -11.87
C LEU A 294 13.46 -33.17 -11.63
N THR A 295 13.39 -34.50 -11.62
CA THR A 295 14.51 -35.37 -11.31
C THR A 295 15.00 -36.18 -12.50
N HIS A 296 14.18 -36.30 -13.54
CA HIS A 296 14.42 -37.09 -14.75
C HIS A 296 14.59 -36.22 -15.98
N ALA A 297 13.88 -35.10 -16.06
CA ALA A 297 13.91 -34.21 -17.21
C ALA A 297 15.26 -33.51 -17.36
N LYS A 298 15.65 -33.20 -18.60
CA LYS A 298 16.83 -32.42 -18.89
C LYS A 298 16.54 -30.94 -18.71
N ILE A 299 17.09 -30.33 -17.64
CA ILE A 299 16.94 -28.90 -17.38
C ILE A 299 18.04 -28.11 -18.11
N ILE A 300 17.63 -27.09 -18.88
CA ILE A 300 18.51 -26.09 -19.54
C ILE A 300 18.24 -24.72 -18.95
N VAL A 301 19.28 -24.09 -18.43
CA VAL A 301 19.24 -22.70 -17.96
C VAL A 301 19.66 -21.77 -19.09
N HIS A 302 18.72 -20.94 -19.57
CA HIS A 302 18.98 -19.97 -20.63
C HIS A 302 19.06 -18.55 -20.06
N GLN A 303 20.11 -17.79 -20.44
CA GLN A 303 20.46 -16.53 -19.78
C GLN A 303 19.46 -15.39 -20.03
N LYS A 304 18.72 -15.43 -21.15
CA LYS A 304 17.77 -14.39 -21.51
C LYS A 304 16.35 -14.93 -21.44
N ASN A 305 15.63 -14.54 -20.41
CA ASN A 305 14.27 -15.01 -20.14
C ASN A 305 13.34 -14.80 -21.36
N GLU A 306 13.43 -13.63 -21.97
CA GLU A 306 12.59 -13.22 -23.10
C GLU A 306 12.78 -14.03 -24.39
N GLU A 307 13.89 -14.77 -24.54
CA GLU A 307 14.16 -15.64 -25.69
C GLU A 307 13.55 -17.04 -25.53
N ILE A 308 13.32 -17.50 -24.30
CA ILE A 308 12.90 -18.88 -23.99
C ILE A 308 11.60 -19.26 -24.71
N PRO A 309 10.53 -18.43 -24.75
CA PRO A 309 9.30 -18.78 -25.45
C PRO A 309 9.53 -19.07 -26.95
N THR A 310 10.37 -18.28 -27.61
CA THR A 310 10.74 -18.49 -29.02
C THR A 310 11.51 -19.80 -29.22
N LEU A 311 12.47 -20.08 -28.33
CA LEU A 311 13.26 -21.32 -28.37
C LEU A 311 12.38 -22.57 -28.17
N VAL A 312 11.35 -22.49 -27.31
CA VAL A 312 10.34 -23.57 -27.17
C VAL A 312 9.51 -23.71 -28.43
N ALA A 313 9.05 -22.62 -29.04
CA ALA A 313 8.29 -22.65 -30.29
C ALA A 313 9.11 -23.23 -31.44
N GLU A 314 10.41 -23.05 -31.47
CA GLU A 314 11.34 -23.57 -32.47
C GLU A 314 11.85 -24.99 -32.17
N GLY A 315 11.49 -25.56 -31.02
CA GLY A 315 11.85 -26.92 -30.63
C GLY A 315 13.24 -27.09 -30.03
N ALA A 316 13.90 -26.01 -29.59
CA ALA A 316 15.14 -26.07 -28.84
C ALA A 316 14.95 -26.60 -27.40
N ALA A 317 13.73 -26.51 -26.88
CA ALA A 317 13.26 -27.17 -25.69
C ALA A 317 11.81 -27.62 -25.86
N ASP A 318 11.35 -28.57 -25.04
CA ASP A 318 9.97 -29.07 -25.09
C ASP A 318 9.03 -28.17 -24.31
N VAL A 319 9.45 -27.73 -23.12
CA VAL A 319 8.66 -26.88 -22.23
C VAL A 319 9.52 -25.80 -21.58
N MET A 320 8.89 -24.69 -21.27
CA MET A 320 9.39 -23.67 -20.34
C MET A 320 8.61 -23.78 -19.04
N ILE A 321 9.27 -23.80 -17.89
CA ILE A 321 8.63 -23.48 -16.61
C ILE A 321 8.46 -21.98 -16.55
N THR A 322 7.21 -21.54 -16.40
CA THR A 322 6.79 -20.14 -16.37
C THR A 322 5.68 -19.94 -15.32
N GLU A 323 4.95 -18.85 -15.41
CA GLU A 323 3.90 -18.47 -14.47
C GLU A 323 2.59 -18.15 -15.22
N ILE A 324 1.45 -18.33 -14.52
CA ILE A 324 0.11 -18.03 -15.08
C ILE A 324 -0.06 -16.56 -15.45
N THR A 325 0.80 -15.68 -14.96
CA THR A 325 0.82 -14.24 -15.29
C THR A 325 1.62 -13.95 -16.57
N GLU A 326 2.55 -14.80 -16.94
CA GLU A 326 3.43 -14.64 -18.10
C GLU A 326 2.95 -15.45 -19.32
N ALA A 327 2.63 -16.73 -19.14
CA ALA A 327 2.29 -17.65 -20.23
C ALA A 327 1.18 -17.15 -21.16
N PRO A 328 0.07 -16.53 -20.69
CA PRO A 328 -0.99 -16.03 -21.57
C PRO A 328 -0.52 -14.95 -22.55
N TYR A 329 0.47 -14.15 -22.16
CA TYR A 329 1.05 -13.15 -23.06
C TYR A 329 1.71 -13.82 -24.27
N TYR A 330 2.53 -14.83 -24.05
CA TYR A 330 3.23 -15.53 -25.13
C TYR A 330 2.29 -16.36 -26.00
N VAL A 331 1.29 -17.04 -25.42
CA VAL A 331 0.25 -17.75 -26.20
C VAL A 331 -0.54 -16.80 -27.10
N LYS A 332 -0.78 -15.57 -26.64
CA LYS A 332 -1.47 -14.55 -27.44
C LYS A 332 -0.60 -13.99 -28.57
N THR A 333 0.71 -13.88 -28.35
CA THR A 333 1.64 -13.24 -29.29
C THR A 333 2.27 -14.22 -30.28
N ASP A 334 2.32 -15.53 -29.94
CA ASP A 334 2.82 -16.61 -30.80
C ASP A 334 1.88 -17.80 -30.76
N THR A 335 1.12 -18.01 -31.86
CA THR A 335 0.14 -19.09 -31.97
C THR A 335 0.77 -20.49 -32.03
N ARG A 336 2.09 -20.62 -32.17
CA ARG A 336 2.81 -21.89 -32.06
C ARG A 336 2.89 -22.40 -30.62
N LEU A 337 2.56 -21.55 -29.62
CA LEU A 337 2.66 -21.83 -28.18
C LEU A 337 1.30 -22.12 -27.57
N ALA A 338 1.32 -22.91 -26.49
CA ALA A 338 0.19 -23.18 -25.63
C ALA A 338 0.61 -23.27 -24.16
N ALA A 339 -0.34 -22.99 -23.26
CA ALA A 339 -0.17 -23.12 -21.81
C ALA A 339 -1.29 -23.99 -21.23
N PRO A 340 -1.17 -25.33 -21.32
CA PRO A 340 -2.27 -26.26 -21.04
C PRO A 340 -2.67 -26.31 -19.56
N LEU A 341 -1.82 -25.81 -18.64
CA LEU A 341 -2.02 -25.86 -17.19
C LEU A 341 -2.36 -24.50 -16.55
N LEU A 342 -2.87 -23.53 -17.31
CA LEU A 342 -3.27 -22.23 -16.77
C LEU A 342 -4.32 -22.31 -15.66
N ASN A 343 -5.29 -23.24 -15.81
CA ASN A 343 -6.38 -23.43 -14.84
C ASN A 343 -6.04 -24.43 -13.72
N ALA A 344 -4.88 -25.08 -13.81
CA ALA A 344 -4.39 -26.05 -12.82
C ALA A 344 -2.87 -25.86 -12.62
N PRO A 345 -2.44 -24.70 -12.16
CA PRO A 345 -1.02 -24.43 -11.97
C PRO A 345 -0.43 -25.31 -10.87
N PHE A 346 0.86 -25.59 -10.94
CA PHE A 346 1.58 -26.41 -9.97
C PHE A 346 1.68 -25.78 -8.57
N THR A 347 1.61 -24.45 -8.51
CA THR A 347 1.68 -23.68 -7.24
C THR A 347 0.65 -22.56 -7.29
N HIS A 348 0.32 -22.06 -6.07
CA HIS A 348 -0.53 -20.88 -5.89
C HIS A 348 0.21 -19.87 -5.02
N GLY A 349 0.10 -18.60 -5.36
CA GLY A 349 0.72 -17.49 -4.66
C GLY A 349 0.25 -16.16 -5.20
N GLU A 350 0.91 -15.11 -4.76
CA GLU A 350 0.63 -13.73 -5.19
C GLU A 350 1.94 -13.00 -5.49
N ILE A 351 1.83 -11.99 -6.34
CA ILE A 351 2.90 -11.03 -6.61
C ILE A 351 2.72 -9.82 -5.70
N GLY A 352 3.83 -9.35 -5.14
CA GLY A 352 3.91 -8.18 -4.28
C GLY A 352 5.10 -7.29 -4.61
N VAL A 353 5.26 -6.26 -3.79
CA VAL A 353 6.40 -5.34 -3.80
C VAL A 353 7.39 -5.79 -2.72
N LEU A 354 8.67 -5.81 -3.06
CA LEU A 354 9.75 -6.25 -2.19
C LEU A 354 10.59 -5.04 -1.72
N MET A 355 10.97 -5.00 -0.45
CA MET A 355 11.77 -3.92 0.13
C MET A 355 12.62 -4.41 1.30
N GLN A 356 13.61 -3.62 1.69
CA GLN A 356 14.50 -3.91 2.81
C GLN A 356 13.75 -3.84 4.14
N LYS A 357 14.14 -4.66 5.13
CA LYS A 357 13.64 -4.56 6.51
C LYS A 357 14.01 -3.20 7.13
N GLY A 358 13.20 -2.74 8.10
CA GLY A 358 13.34 -1.43 8.72
C GLY A 358 12.66 -0.30 7.93
N GLN A 359 11.90 -0.64 6.88
CA GLN A 359 11.12 0.33 6.08
C GLN A 359 9.61 0.07 6.22
N GLU A 360 9.17 -0.17 7.45
CA GLU A 360 7.77 -0.49 7.77
C GLU A 360 6.83 0.66 7.42
N ASP A 361 7.30 1.91 7.51
CA ASP A 361 6.59 3.11 7.06
C ASP A 361 6.29 3.06 5.55
N LEU A 362 7.28 2.71 4.74
CA LEU A 362 7.10 2.54 3.29
C LEU A 362 6.18 1.35 2.97
N LEU A 363 6.33 0.22 3.69
CA LEU A 363 5.45 -0.93 3.55
C LEU A 363 3.98 -0.57 3.82
N GLN A 364 3.71 0.19 4.88
CA GLN A 364 2.36 0.64 5.22
C GLN A 364 1.77 1.50 4.10
N ILE A 365 2.51 2.47 3.59
CA ILE A 365 2.04 3.34 2.49
C ILE A 365 1.78 2.53 1.22
N VAL A 366 2.67 1.62 0.84
CA VAL A 366 2.47 0.74 -0.33
C VAL A 366 1.22 -0.12 -0.16
N ASN A 367 1.01 -0.73 1.01
CA ASN A 367 -0.18 -1.53 1.29
C ASN A 367 -1.46 -0.68 1.26
N ASN A 368 -1.43 0.53 1.80
CA ASN A 368 -2.56 1.46 1.74
C ASN A 368 -2.92 1.78 0.28
N VAL A 369 -1.93 2.06 -0.57
CA VAL A 369 -2.15 2.30 -2.01
C VAL A 369 -2.76 1.06 -2.67
N ILE A 370 -2.27 -0.14 -2.40
CA ILE A 370 -2.81 -1.40 -2.94
C ILE A 370 -4.29 -1.58 -2.51
N ARG A 371 -4.61 -1.35 -1.24
CA ARG A 371 -6.00 -1.43 -0.73
C ARG A 371 -6.91 -0.39 -1.37
N GLN A 372 -6.46 0.85 -1.51
CA GLN A 372 -7.20 1.91 -2.21
C GLN A 372 -7.46 1.51 -3.67
N MET A 373 -6.45 0.99 -4.39
CA MET A 373 -6.61 0.53 -5.77
C MET A 373 -7.57 -0.68 -5.91
N LYS A 374 -7.63 -1.55 -4.89
CA LYS A 374 -8.64 -2.62 -4.80
C LYS A 374 -10.04 -2.03 -4.62
N SER A 375 -10.18 -1.05 -3.73
CA SER A 375 -11.47 -0.43 -3.36
C SER A 375 -12.05 0.44 -4.48
N ASP A 376 -11.25 1.29 -5.12
CA ASP A 376 -11.68 2.22 -6.19
C ASP A 376 -11.78 1.55 -7.57
N GLY A 377 -11.36 0.29 -7.68
CA GLY A 377 -11.40 -0.51 -8.89
C GLY A 377 -10.30 -0.20 -9.91
N SER A 378 -9.34 0.68 -9.60
CA SER A 378 -8.21 0.99 -10.50
C SER A 378 -7.31 -0.23 -10.71
N LEU A 379 -7.11 -1.07 -9.67
CA LEU A 379 -6.38 -2.32 -9.80
C LEU A 379 -7.09 -3.28 -10.78
N ARG A 380 -8.42 -3.41 -10.71
CA ARG A 380 -9.20 -4.23 -11.65
C ARG A 380 -9.08 -3.73 -13.09
N LYS A 381 -9.09 -2.40 -13.31
CA LYS A 381 -8.89 -1.81 -14.64
C LYS A 381 -7.51 -2.16 -15.18
N LEU A 382 -6.49 -2.12 -14.32
CA LEU A 382 -5.12 -2.46 -14.70
C LEU A 382 -4.98 -3.95 -15.06
N HIS A 383 -5.56 -4.87 -14.29
CA HIS A 383 -5.63 -6.29 -14.64
C HIS A 383 -6.25 -6.50 -16.02
N LYS A 384 -7.40 -5.85 -16.28
CA LYS A 384 -8.07 -5.94 -17.58
C LYS A 384 -7.20 -5.43 -18.73
N LYS A 385 -6.49 -4.31 -18.52
CA LYS A 385 -5.57 -3.73 -19.53
C LYS A 385 -4.52 -4.73 -20.01
N TYR A 386 -4.00 -5.54 -19.09
CA TYR A 386 -2.95 -6.52 -19.38
C TYR A 386 -3.47 -7.96 -19.62
N GLY A 387 -4.78 -8.17 -19.60
CA GLY A 387 -5.38 -9.50 -19.80
C GLY A 387 -5.11 -10.45 -18.63
N LEU A 388 -4.84 -9.94 -17.45
CA LEU A 388 -4.53 -10.72 -16.24
C LEU A 388 -5.81 -11.04 -15.46
N VAL A 389 -5.84 -12.21 -14.81
CA VAL A 389 -6.99 -12.62 -14.01
C VAL A 389 -7.08 -11.80 -12.74
N TYR A 390 -8.24 -11.18 -12.50
CA TYR A 390 -8.51 -10.47 -11.25
C TYR A 390 -9.19 -11.43 -10.26
N ALA A 391 -8.40 -12.02 -9.35
CA ALA A 391 -8.85 -13.04 -8.40
C ALA A 391 -9.47 -12.49 -7.11
N TYR A 392 -9.44 -11.16 -6.90
CA TYR A 392 -9.99 -10.55 -5.70
C TYR A 392 -11.51 -10.40 -5.83
N SER A 393 -12.25 -11.40 -5.32
CA SER A 393 -13.70 -11.27 -5.13
C SER A 393 -13.97 -10.18 -4.08
N ARG A 394 -15.08 -9.46 -4.22
CA ARG A 394 -15.63 -8.65 -3.12
C ARG A 394 -16.06 -9.60 -2.00
N SER A 395 -15.12 -10.13 -1.24
CA SER A 395 -15.44 -10.83 -0.01
C SER A 395 -15.52 -9.79 1.10
N THR A 396 -16.76 -9.47 1.46
CA THR A 396 -17.22 -9.10 2.81
C THR A 396 -16.23 -8.30 3.66
N PHE A 397 -16.40 -6.98 3.59
CA PHE A 397 -16.09 -6.12 4.73
C PHE A 397 -17.34 -5.94 5.59
#